data_6a65ea7c7771d40d8efbd6663a8f3bb5
#
_entry.id   6a65ea7c7771d40d8efbd6663a8f3bb5
#
_cell.length_a   1.000
_cell.length_b   1.000
_cell.length_c   1.000
_cell.angle_alpha   90.00
_cell.angle_beta   90.00
_cell.angle_gamma   90.00
#
_symmetry.space_group_name_H-M   'P 1'
#
loop_
_entity.id
_entity.type
_entity.pdbx_description
1 polymer ?
#
loop_
_entity_poly.entity_id
_entity_poly.type
_entity_poly.pdbx_seq_one_letter_code
_entity_poly.pdbx_strand_id
1 'polypeptide(L)'
;TDLSTYINETAQQMLDDETLSLKTLDSSSSDSLPLLLAAAPRMLETLRSKRITGIFLILNTHDFTGRTSGDRLPCVYLRDLDPDAAPSVVNSDILIECAPSELVQTFDIATDKAWSPALQYLDGEQDVFYVRPFQTAYEDVERMGAANYGRWTTLPYKLLGDDHEAIAYAQPLILDDGTVYGVLGVELLESYMDTKLP
;
A
#
# COMPACT_ATOMS: atom_id res chain seq x y z
N THR A 1 7.66 15.95 7.52
CA THR A 1 7.03 15.54 6.24
C THR A 1 6.18 14.32 6.51
N ASP A 2 4.92 14.34 6.11
CA ASP A 2 4.07 13.14 6.21
C ASP A 2 4.52 12.07 5.20
N LEU A 3 4.01 10.84 5.38
CA LEU A 3 4.47 9.70 4.59
C LEU A 3 4.14 9.86 3.09
N SER A 4 2.96 10.37 2.76
CA SER A 4 2.56 10.53 1.35
C SER A 4 3.42 11.56 0.63
N THR A 5 3.71 12.68 1.29
CA THR A 5 4.63 13.70 0.79
C THR A 5 6.04 13.12 0.59
N TYR A 6 6.55 12.38 1.56
CA TYR A 6 7.85 11.73 1.44
C TYR A 6 7.93 10.78 0.24
N ILE A 7 6.88 9.96 0.04
CA ILE A 7 6.84 9.02 -1.10
C ILE A 7 6.77 9.78 -2.43
N ASN A 8 5.94 10.84 -2.51
CA ASN A 8 5.84 11.66 -3.72
C ASN A 8 7.16 12.37 -4.06
N GLU A 9 7.81 12.99 -3.08
CA GLU A 9 9.14 13.63 -3.27
C GLU A 9 10.19 12.60 -3.73
N THR A 10 10.17 11.41 -3.12
CA THR A 10 11.09 10.33 -3.49
C THR A 10 10.83 9.83 -4.91
N ALA A 11 9.56 9.62 -5.27
CA ALA A 11 9.17 9.20 -6.62
C ALA A 11 9.59 10.26 -7.66
N GLN A 12 9.31 11.54 -7.39
CA GLN A 12 9.70 12.64 -8.28
C GLN A 12 11.22 12.70 -8.47
N GLN A 13 11.99 12.59 -7.39
CA GLN A 13 13.45 12.56 -7.48
C GLN A 13 13.96 11.40 -8.31
N MET A 14 13.38 10.21 -8.14
CA MET A 14 13.76 9.03 -8.92
C MET A 14 13.38 9.15 -10.40
N LEU A 15 12.29 9.83 -10.72
CA LEU A 15 11.90 10.14 -12.10
C LEU A 15 12.87 11.14 -12.74
N ASP A 16 13.26 12.19 -12.01
CA ASP A 16 14.22 13.20 -12.47
C ASP A 16 15.62 12.60 -12.69
N ASP A 17 16.01 11.64 -11.84
CA ASP A 17 17.28 10.91 -11.96
C ASP A 17 17.22 9.73 -12.95
N GLU A 18 16.10 9.51 -13.61
CA GLU A 18 15.86 8.41 -14.57
C GLU A 18 16.05 7.00 -13.92
N THR A 19 15.95 6.89 -12.60
CA THR A 19 16.01 5.61 -11.88
C THR A 19 14.65 4.96 -11.70
N LEU A 20 13.56 5.67 -12.03
CA LEU A 20 12.19 5.20 -12.02
C LEU A 20 11.54 5.53 -13.38
N SER A 21 10.69 4.64 -13.88
CA SER A 21 9.90 4.87 -15.09
C SER A 21 8.42 4.57 -14.85
N LEU A 22 7.56 5.55 -15.05
CA LEU A 22 6.11 5.37 -14.93
C LEU A 22 5.55 4.37 -15.94
N LYS A 23 6.20 4.22 -17.09
CA LYS A 23 5.74 3.31 -18.16
C LYS A 23 5.77 1.84 -17.77
N THR A 24 6.68 1.47 -16.85
CA THR A 24 6.92 0.08 -16.45
C THR A 24 6.72 -0.13 -14.96
N LEU A 25 6.32 0.92 -14.23
CA LEU A 25 6.22 0.92 -12.77
C LEU A 25 5.33 -0.21 -12.24
N ASP A 26 4.21 -0.46 -12.88
CA ASP A 26 3.21 -1.45 -12.47
C ASP A 26 3.25 -2.75 -13.29
N SER A 27 4.19 -2.88 -14.22
CA SER A 27 4.34 -4.06 -15.07
C SER A 27 5.61 -4.87 -14.79
N SER A 28 6.57 -4.31 -14.05
CA SER A 28 7.85 -4.94 -13.73
C SER A 28 8.20 -4.76 -12.25
N SER A 29 8.44 -5.89 -11.58
CA SER A 29 8.88 -5.86 -10.18
C SER A 29 10.26 -5.21 -10.02
N SER A 30 11.15 -5.33 -11.00
CA SER A 30 12.48 -4.71 -10.98
C SER A 30 12.40 -3.18 -11.06
N ASP A 31 11.46 -2.65 -11.84
CA ASP A 31 11.34 -1.20 -12.04
C ASP A 31 10.65 -0.49 -10.88
N SER A 32 9.79 -1.20 -10.15
CA SER A 32 9.12 -0.68 -8.95
C SER A 32 9.97 -0.81 -7.68
N LEU A 33 10.91 -1.75 -7.66
CA LEU A 33 11.68 -2.11 -6.47
C LEU A 33 12.41 -0.92 -5.81
N PRO A 34 13.08 -0.01 -6.55
CA PRO A 34 13.76 1.12 -5.94
C PRO A 34 12.83 1.99 -5.09
N LEU A 35 11.63 2.29 -5.60
CA LEU A 35 10.65 3.10 -4.87
C LEU A 35 10.11 2.35 -3.65
N LEU A 36 9.80 1.05 -3.79
CA LEU A 36 9.30 0.23 -2.68
C LEU A 36 10.35 0.10 -1.57
N LEU A 37 11.63 -0.10 -1.92
CA LEU A 37 12.74 -0.14 -0.96
C LEU A 37 12.93 1.19 -0.23
N ALA A 38 12.76 2.31 -0.92
CA ALA A 38 12.86 3.64 -0.30
C ALA A 38 11.68 3.95 0.62
N ALA A 39 10.47 3.50 0.27
CA ALA A 39 9.26 3.76 1.04
C ALA A 39 9.15 2.88 2.30
N ALA A 40 9.55 1.62 2.22
CA ALA A 40 9.31 0.61 3.25
C ALA A 40 9.84 0.98 4.66
N PRO A 41 11.04 1.56 4.85
CA PRO A 41 11.50 1.97 6.17
C PRO A 41 10.60 3.01 6.84
N ARG A 42 10.10 3.98 6.06
CA ARG A 42 9.19 5.01 6.56
C ARG A 42 7.79 4.47 6.82
N MET A 43 7.34 3.51 6.03
CA MET A 43 6.10 2.79 6.29
C MET A 43 6.18 2.03 7.61
N LEU A 44 7.29 1.32 7.85
CA LEU A 44 7.53 0.59 9.10
C LEU A 44 7.58 1.52 10.32
N GLU A 45 8.26 2.65 10.20
CA GLU A 45 8.29 3.68 11.24
C GLU A 45 6.88 4.23 11.54
N THR A 46 6.10 4.49 10.50
CA THR A 46 4.71 4.95 10.63
C THR A 46 3.84 3.90 11.31
N LEU A 47 3.94 2.64 10.89
CA LEU A 47 3.20 1.52 11.47
C LEU A 47 3.47 1.40 12.98
N ARG A 48 4.73 1.45 13.39
CA ARG A 48 5.15 1.36 14.79
C ARG A 48 4.78 2.58 15.64
N SER A 49 4.63 3.75 15.03
CA SER A 49 4.34 4.99 15.75
C SER A 49 2.86 5.30 15.87
N LYS A 50 2.01 4.55 15.18
CA LYS A 50 0.57 4.75 15.14
C LYS A 50 -0.16 3.48 15.63
N ARG A 51 -1.36 3.68 16.16
CA ARG A 51 -2.24 2.57 16.55
C ARG A 51 -3.08 2.12 15.35
N ILE A 52 -2.41 1.58 14.36
CA ILE A 52 -2.97 0.98 13.15
C ILE A 52 -2.46 -0.44 13.03
N THR A 53 -3.23 -1.32 12.44
CA THR A 53 -2.85 -2.73 12.27
C THR A 53 -2.18 -3.02 10.95
N GLY A 54 -2.19 -2.09 10.01
CA GLY A 54 -1.51 -2.29 8.74
C GLY A 54 -1.28 -0.99 7.98
N ILE A 55 -0.36 -1.07 7.04
CA ILE A 55 0.00 0.00 6.12
C ILE A 55 0.38 -0.60 4.79
N PHE A 56 -0.09 -0.01 3.69
CA PHE A 56 0.18 -0.51 2.35
C PHE A 56 0.47 0.59 1.34
N LEU A 57 1.34 0.26 0.41
CA LEU A 57 1.66 1.02 -0.80
C LEU A 57 1.44 0.09 -1.98
N ILE A 58 0.55 0.44 -2.89
CA ILE A 58 0.24 -0.32 -4.10
C ILE A 58 0.51 0.59 -5.29
N LEU A 59 1.36 0.15 -6.21
CA LEU A 59 1.73 0.92 -7.39
C LEU A 59 0.87 0.51 -8.59
N ASN A 60 0.35 1.49 -9.28
CA ASN A 60 -0.46 1.33 -10.48
C ASN A 60 -0.46 2.64 -11.28
N THR A 61 -0.26 2.57 -12.58
CA THR A 61 -0.25 3.73 -13.47
C THR A 61 -1.32 3.68 -14.57
N HIS A 62 -2.09 2.58 -14.60
CA HIS A 62 -3.09 2.32 -15.63
C HIS A 62 -4.50 2.25 -15.05
N ASP A 63 -5.47 2.54 -15.89
CA ASP A 63 -6.87 2.39 -15.58
C ASP A 63 -7.22 0.95 -15.16
N PHE A 64 -7.94 0.81 -14.07
CA PHE A 64 -8.40 -0.50 -13.60
C PHE A 64 -9.45 -1.15 -14.49
N THR A 65 -10.17 -0.39 -15.32
CA THR A 65 -11.16 -0.96 -16.26
C THR A 65 -10.54 -1.92 -17.29
N GLY A 66 -9.24 -1.76 -17.56
CA GLY A 66 -8.48 -2.66 -18.44
C GLY A 66 -7.81 -3.84 -17.72
N ARG A 67 -7.92 -3.92 -16.40
CA ARG A 67 -7.30 -4.99 -15.62
C ARG A 67 -8.13 -6.26 -15.63
N THR A 68 -7.44 -7.38 -15.57
CA THR A 68 -8.06 -8.71 -15.49
C THR A 68 -7.69 -9.41 -14.19
N SER A 69 -8.59 -10.27 -13.70
CA SER A 69 -8.31 -11.11 -12.54
C SER A 69 -7.01 -11.88 -12.72
N GLY A 70 -6.12 -11.75 -11.75
CA GLY A 70 -4.80 -12.38 -11.77
C GLY A 70 -3.66 -11.45 -12.15
N ASP A 71 -3.94 -10.24 -12.68
CA ASP A 71 -2.93 -9.21 -12.85
C ASP A 71 -2.26 -8.93 -11.50
N ARG A 72 -0.96 -8.67 -11.52
CA ARG A 72 -0.16 -8.47 -10.32
C ARG A 72 0.31 -7.03 -10.24
N LEU A 73 0.10 -6.43 -9.06
CA LEU A 73 0.50 -5.06 -8.77
C LEU A 73 1.67 -5.04 -7.79
N PRO A 74 2.75 -4.31 -8.07
CA PRO A 74 3.82 -4.12 -7.11
C PRO A 74 3.29 -3.48 -5.83
N CYS A 75 3.65 -4.04 -4.69
CA CYS A 75 3.19 -3.54 -3.41
C CYS A 75 4.19 -3.75 -2.28
N VAL A 76 4.01 -2.97 -1.22
CA VAL A 76 4.46 -3.28 0.14
C VAL A 76 3.22 -3.23 1.03
N TYR A 77 2.95 -4.31 1.73
CA TYR A 77 1.87 -4.41 2.70
C TYR A 77 2.41 -5.01 3.99
N LEU A 78 2.46 -4.19 5.04
CA LEU A 78 2.95 -4.56 6.36
C LEU A 78 1.78 -4.60 7.34
N ARG A 79 1.75 -5.59 8.22
CA ARG A 79 0.74 -5.74 9.26
C ARG A 79 1.39 -5.84 10.64
N ASP A 80 0.83 -5.11 11.60
CA ASP A 80 1.17 -5.17 13.02
C ASP A 80 0.02 -5.89 13.75
N LEU A 81 0.34 -7.04 14.33
CA LEU A 81 -0.66 -7.87 15.02
C LEU A 81 -0.97 -7.38 16.43
N ASP A 82 -0.11 -6.53 17.00
CA ASP A 82 -0.30 -5.95 18.33
C ASP A 82 0.18 -4.49 18.40
N PRO A 83 -0.60 -3.55 17.79
CA PRO A 83 -0.20 -2.14 17.72
C PRO A 83 -0.19 -1.42 19.09
N ASP A 84 -0.63 -2.07 20.15
CA ASP A 84 -0.55 -1.56 21.53
C ASP A 84 0.73 -2.03 22.25
N ALA A 85 1.41 -3.03 21.74
CA ALA A 85 2.69 -3.46 22.28
C ALA A 85 3.75 -2.35 22.17
N ALA A 86 4.66 -2.33 23.15
CA ALA A 86 5.81 -1.44 23.04
C ALA A 86 6.63 -1.83 21.79
N PRO A 87 7.07 -0.85 20.97
CA PRO A 87 7.87 -1.15 19.79
C PRO A 87 9.05 -2.06 20.13
N SER A 88 9.06 -3.25 19.56
CA SER A 88 10.15 -4.22 19.75
C SER A 88 11.26 -3.97 18.73
N VAL A 89 12.51 -4.06 19.16
CA VAL A 89 13.66 -4.01 18.26
C VAL A 89 13.66 -5.20 17.29
N VAL A 90 12.94 -6.28 17.61
CA VAL A 90 12.95 -7.53 16.86
C VAL A 90 11.77 -7.66 15.87
N ASN A 91 10.87 -6.68 15.82
CA ASN A 91 9.68 -6.73 14.93
C ASN A 91 8.88 -8.04 14.98
N SER A 92 8.81 -8.69 16.14
CA SER A 92 8.20 -10.02 16.25
C SER A 92 6.69 -10.04 16.04
N ASP A 93 6.06 -8.89 16.11
CA ASP A 93 4.63 -8.63 15.95
C ASP A 93 4.26 -8.11 14.55
N ILE A 94 5.27 -7.81 13.73
CA ILE A 94 5.08 -7.30 12.37
C ILE A 94 5.27 -8.42 11.35
N LEU A 95 4.36 -8.48 10.39
CA LEU A 95 4.39 -9.42 9.26
C LEU A 95 4.38 -8.66 7.94
N ILE A 96 5.05 -9.24 6.95
CA ILE A 96 4.93 -8.82 5.55
C ILE A 96 3.84 -9.64 4.88
N GLU A 97 2.76 -8.98 4.49
CA GLU A 97 1.65 -9.59 3.75
C GLU A 97 1.93 -9.64 2.26
N CYS A 98 2.53 -8.57 1.73
CA CYS A 98 2.92 -8.47 0.33
C CYS A 98 4.16 -7.59 0.19
N ALA A 99 5.18 -8.09 -0.48
CA ALA A 99 6.35 -7.33 -0.91
C ALA A 99 7.20 -8.17 -1.86
N PRO A 100 8.01 -7.56 -2.75
CA PRO A 100 8.99 -8.28 -3.55
C PRO A 100 9.96 -9.07 -2.67
N SER A 101 10.43 -10.21 -3.17
CA SER A 101 11.36 -11.10 -2.46
C SER A 101 12.65 -10.39 -2.02
N GLU A 102 13.14 -9.47 -2.83
CA GLU A 102 14.34 -8.67 -2.56
C GLU A 102 14.13 -7.76 -1.34
N LEU A 103 12.93 -7.19 -1.19
CA LEU A 103 12.58 -6.38 -0.04
C LEU A 103 12.49 -7.26 1.23
N VAL A 104 11.85 -8.42 1.13
CA VAL A 104 11.77 -9.39 2.24
C VAL A 104 13.17 -9.78 2.74
N GLN A 105 14.12 -9.99 1.84
CA GLN A 105 15.50 -10.33 2.19
C GLN A 105 16.25 -9.17 2.86
N THR A 106 15.89 -7.93 2.55
CA THR A 106 16.53 -6.74 3.10
C THR A 106 16.06 -6.42 4.53
N PHE A 107 14.78 -6.71 4.83
CA PHE A 107 14.20 -6.45 6.13
C PHE A 107 14.13 -7.76 6.93
N ASP A 108 14.58 -7.72 8.18
CA ASP A 108 14.46 -8.85 9.13
C ASP A 108 13.05 -8.87 9.74
N ILE A 109 12.05 -9.09 8.88
CA ILE A 109 10.64 -9.18 9.23
C ILE A 109 10.08 -10.46 8.63
N ALA A 110 9.33 -11.21 9.45
CA ALA A 110 8.69 -12.44 8.99
C ALA A 110 7.61 -12.15 7.92
N THR A 111 7.42 -13.08 7.00
CA THR A 111 6.29 -13.07 6.07
C THR A 111 5.09 -13.77 6.70
N ASP A 112 3.88 -13.29 6.37
CA ASP A 112 2.66 -14.03 6.69
C ASP A 112 2.57 -15.33 5.87
N LYS A 113 1.76 -16.29 6.35
CA LYS A 113 1.50 -17.55 5.62
C LYS A 113 0.90 -17.35 4.23
N ALA A 114 0.16 -16.26 4.05
CA ALA A 114 -0.47 -15.86 2.80
C ALA A 114 0.38 -14.89 1.97
N TRP A 115 1.64 -14.67 2.34
CA TRP A 115 2.54 -13.76 1.64
C TRP A 115 2.58 -14.00 0.13
N SER A 116 2.62 -12.89 -0.60
CA SER A 116 2.80 -12.88 -2.04
C SER A 116 3.82 -11.80 -2.44
N PRO A 117 4.64 -12.02 -3.48
CA PRO A 117 5.61 -11.02 -3.94
C PRO A 117 4.97 -9.79 -4.62
N ALA A 118 3.71 -9.88 -5.02
CA ALA A 118 2.92 -8.80 -5.58
C ALA A 118 1.44 -9.01 -5.28
N LEU A 119 0.68 -7.92 -5.20
CA LEU A 119 -0.76 -8.00 -4.95
C LEU A 119 -1.47 -8.52 -6.19
N GLN A 120 -2.23 -9.58 -6.05
CA GLN A 120 -3.07 -10.08 -7.12
C GLN A 120 -4.36 -9.27 -7.21
N TYR A 121 -4.63 -8.69 -8.38
CA TYR A 121 -5.91 -8.05 -8.66
C TYR A 121 -6.99 -9.11 -8.80
N LEU A 122 -8.09 -8.94 -8.08
CA LEU A 122 -9.29 -9.78 -8.17
C LEU A 122 -10.45 -8.85 -8.52
N ASP A 123 -11.03 -9.07 -9.69
CA ASP A 123 -12.16 -8.28 -10.17
C ASP A 123 -13.37 -8.40 -9.22
N GLY A 124 -13.91 -7.27 -8.81
CA GLY A 124 -15.13 -7.15 -8.01
C GLY A 124 -14.94 -7.25 -6.48
N GLU A 125 -13.92 -7.91 -5.96
CA GLU A 125 -13.75 -8.08 -4.51
C GLU A 125 -12.79 -7.07 -3.88
N GLN A 126 -11.82 -6.59 -4.62
CA GLN A 126 -10.78 -5.69 -4.11
C GLN A 126 -10.92 -4.24 -4.57
N ASP A 127 -12.01 -3.89 -5.21
CA ASP A 127 -12.24 -2.51 -5.63
C ASP A 127 -12.47 -1.55 -4.45
N VAL A 128 -12.65 -2.09 -3.25
CA VAL A 128 -13.08 -1.34 -2.09
C VAL A 128 -11.96 -0.55 -1.42
N PHE A 129 -10.73 -1.10 -1.32
CA PHE A 129 -9.71 -0.42 -0.51
C PHE A 129 -8.60 0.27 -1.31
N TYR A 130 -8.33 -0.10 -2.56
CA TYR A 130 -7.30 0.56 -3.36
C TYR A 130 -7.78 0.99 -4.76
N VAL A 131 -8.74 0.30 -5.35
CA VAL A 131 -9.22 0.61 -6.70
C VAL A 131 -9.99 1.94 -6.72
N ARG A 132 -10.94 2.14 -5.82
CA ARG A 132 -11.77 3.36 -5.80
C ARG A 132 -11.00 4.66 -5.64
N PRO A 133 -10.10 4.82 -4.64
CA PRO A 133 -9.35 6.07 -4.51
C PRO A 133 -8.47 6.33 -5.74
N PHE A 134 -7.85 5.30 -6.31
CA PHE A 134 -7.08 5.42 -7.54
C PHE A 134 -7.95 5.83 -8.73
N GLN A 135 -9.01 5.04 -9.00
CA GLN A 135 -9.84 5.23 -10.19
C GLN A 135 -10.54 6.59 -10.19
N THR A 136 -11.06 7.02 -9.02
CA THR A 136 -11.70 8.33 -8.89
C THR A 136 -10.71 9.47 -9.24
N ALA A 137 -9.48 9.40 -8.76
CA ALA A 137 -8.46 10.39 -9.07
C ALA A 137 -8.00 10.31 -10.54
N TYR A 138 -7.89 9.09 -11.07
CA TYR A 138 -7.46 8.83 -12.44
C TYR A 138 -8.44 9.41 -13.47
N GLU A 139 -9.74 9.31 -13.21
CA GLU A 139 -10.82 9.81 -14.06
C GLU A 139 -11.08 11.31 -13.91
N ASP A 140 -10.67 11.93 -12.80
CA ASP A 140 -10.95 13.33 -12.54
C ASP A 140 -10.04 14.24 -13.38
N VAL A 141 -10.65 14.97 -14.29
CA VAL A 141 -9.97 15.92 -15.20
C VAL A 141 -9.46 17.16 -14.46
N GLU A 142 -10.16 17.59 -13.41
CA GLU A 142 -9.80 18.78 -12.63
C GLU A 142 -8.65 18.55 -11.66
N ARG A 143 -8.40 17.29 -11.30
CA ARG A 143 -7.30 16.82 -10.45
C ARG A 143 -7.10 17.64 -9.19
N MET A 144 -7.96 17.36 -8.23
CA MET A 144 -7.86 17.90 -6.87
C MET A 144 -6.67 17.27 -6.12
N GLY A 145 -6.30 17.81 -4.97
CA GLY A 145 -5.27 17.21 -4.12
C GLY A 145 -5.65 15.80 -3.63
N ALA A 146 -4.67 14.94 -3.42
CA ALA A 146 -4.83 13.51 -3.08
C ALA A 146 -5.82 13.27 -1.92
N ALA A 147 -5.83 14.13 -0.91
CA ALA A 147 -6.73 14.02 0.24
C ALA A 147 -8.22 14.08 -0.14
N ASN A 148 -8.59 14.71 -1.26
CA ASN A 148 -9.99 14.80 -1.70
C ASN A 148 -10.52 13.45 -2.22
N TYR A 149 -9.63 12.53 -2.58
CA TYR A 149 -9.98 11.19 -3.05
C TYR A 149 -9.82 10.13 -1.97
N GLY A 150 -9.31 10.50 -0.80
CA GLY A 150 -9.13 9.59 0.33
C GLY A 150 -10.47 9.03 0.80
N ARG A 151 -10.55 7.70 1.00
CA ARG A 151 -11.78 7.01 1.37
C ARG A 151 -11.53 5.90 2.37
N TRP A 152 -12.50 5.73 3.27
CA TRP A 152 -12.65 4.51 4.03
C TRP A 152 -13.34 3.43 3.18
N THR A 153 -12.99 2.18 3.43
CA THR A 153 -13.75 1.05 2.89
C THR A 153 -15.17 1.08 3.44
N THR A 154 -16.13 0.71 2.60
CA THR A 154 -17.55 0.65 3.00
C THR A 154 -17.93 -0.68 3.64
N LEU A 155 -17.15 -1.72 3.37
CA LEU A 155 -17.29 -3.07 3.91
C LEU A 155 -15.91 -3.59 4.28
N PRO A 156 -15.82 -4.50 5.26
CA PRO A 156 -14.59 -5.22 5.53
C PRO A 156 -14.12 -6.02 4.32
N TYR A 157 -12.80 -6.18 4.19
CA TYR A 157 -12.17 -6.99 3.17
C TYR A 157 -11.18 -7.97 3.79
N LYS A 158 -10.81 -8.98 2.99
CA LYS A 158 -9.71 -9.91 3.30
C LYS A 158 -8.68 -9.90 2.19
N LEU A 159 -7.42 -10.06 2.54
CA LEU A 159 -6.40 -10.38 1.54
C LEU A 159 -6.56 -11.84 1.09
N LEU A 160 -6.14 -12.13 -0.13
CA LEU A 160 -6.23 -13.49 -0.68
C LEU A 160 -5.44 -14.48 0.18
N GLY A 161 -6.11 -15.51 0.66
CA GLY A 161 -5.51 -16.52 1.54
C GLY A 161 -5.40 -16.14 3.00
N ASP A 162 -5.90 -14.95 3.39
CA ASP A 162 -5.93 -14.47 4.76
C ASP A 162 -7.31 -14.71 5.41
N ASP A 163 -7.31 -14.92 6.72
CA ASP A 163 -8.54 -15.10 7.51
C ASP A 163 -8.99 -13.81 8.22
N HIS A 164 -8.12 -12.78 8.26
CA HIS A 164 -8.38 -11.54 8.98
C HIS A 164 -9.24 -10.58 8.15
N GLU A 165 -10.32 -10.10 8.74
CA GLU A 165 -11.14 -9.03 8.20
C GLU A 165 -10.62 -7.67 8.62
N ALA A 166 -10.61 -6.72 7.69
CA ALA A 166 -10.06 -5.40 7.89
C ALA A 166 -10.89 -4.33 7.21
N ILE A 167 -10.81 -3.11 7.72
CA ILE A 167 -11.18 -1.89 7.01
C ILE A 167 -9.93 -1.07 6.74
N ALA A 168 -9.96 -0.23 5.72
CA ALA A 168 -8.84 0.63 5.39
C ALA A 168 -9.26 2.04 5.02
N TYR A 169 -8.39 3.00 5.31
CA TYR A 169 -8.41 4.30 4.68
C TYR A 169 -7.29 4.38 3.67
N ALA A 170 -7.61 4.74 2.43
CA ALA A 170 -6.65 4.83 1.35
C ALA A 170 -6.82 6.12 0.55
N GLN A 171 -5.71 6.66 0.07
CA GLN A 171 -5.68 7.81 -0.82
C GLN A 171 -4.73 7.56 -2.00
N PRO A 172 -5.00 8.16 -3.18
CA PRO A 172 -4.11 8.03 -4.31
C PRO A 172 -2.80 8.78 -4.06
N LEU A 173 -1.74 8.32 -4.72
CA LEU A 173 -0.49 9.04 -4.85
C LEU A 173 -0.50 9.78 -6.19
N ILE A 174 -0.30 11.09 -6.15
CA ILE A 174 -0.39 11.98 -7.30
C ILE A 174 0.87 12.84 -7.34
N LEU A 175 1.57 12.82 -8.47
CA LEU A 175 2.73 13.68 -8.73
C LEU A 175 2.29 15.13 -9.01
N ASP A 176 3.23 16.05 -8.99
CA ASP A 176 2.98 17.47 -9.23
C ASP A 176 2.39 17.77 -10.62
N ASP A 177 2.69 16.92 -11.62
CA ASP A 177 2.10 16.99 -12.95
C ASP A 177 0.67 16.43 -13.04
N GLY A 178 0.15 15.89 -11.91
CA GLY A 178 -1.15 15.26 -11.80
C GLY A 178 -1.19 13.78 -12.17
N THR A 179 -0.07 13.14 -12.43
CA THR A 179 -0.04 11.70 -12.72
C THR A 179 -0.35 10.90 -11.46
N VAL A 180 -1.38 10.06 -11.54
CA VAL A 180 -1.72 9.10 -10.47
C VAL A 180 -0.87 7.84 -10.69
N TYR A 181 -0.10 7.43 -9.67
CA TYR A 181 0.85 6.33 -9.82
C TYR A 181 0.74 5.24 -8.75
N GLY A 182 -0.22 5.36 -7.87
CA GLY A 182 -0.44 4.36 -6.83
C GLY A 182 -1.43 4.79 -5.78
N VAL A 183 -1.50 4.00 -4.73
CA VAL A 183 -2.35 4.21 -3.55
C VAL A 183 -1.55 3.93 -2.30
N LEU A 184 -1.65 4.82 -1.33
CA LEU A 184 -1.15 4.64 0.03
C LEU A 184 -2.34 4.52 0.98
N GLY A 185 -2.30 3.55 1.88
CA GLY A 185 -3.37 3.37 2.85
C GLY A 185 -2.93 2.77 4.17
N VAL A 186 -3.82 2.85 5.14
CA VAL A 186 -3.69 2.25 6.47
C VAL A 186 -4.85 1.32 6.73
N GLU A 187 -4.61 0.30 7.53
CA GLU A 187 -5.56 -0.78 7.85
C GLU A 187 -5.87 -0.81 9.34
N LEU A 188 -7.10 -1.16 9.64
CA LEU A 188 -7.54 -1.58 10.96
C LEU A 188 -8.20 -2.95 10.86
N LEU A 189 -7.64 -3.95 11.55
CA LEU A 189 -8.26 -5.26 11.68
C LEU A 189 -9.53 -5.16 12.52
N GLU A 190 -10.59 -5.86 12.12
CA GLU A 190 -11.85 -5.91 12.91
C GLU A 190 -11.59 -6.45 14.31
N SER A 191 -10.78 -7.49 14.43
CA SER A 191 -10.41 -8.08 15.73
C SER A 191 -9.73 -7.08 16.67
N TYR A 192 -8.92 -6.15 16.14
CA TYR A 192 -8.31 -5.08 16.92
C TYR A 192 -9.35 -4.04 17.34
N MET A 193 -10.22 -3.63 16.42
CA MET A 193 -11.29 -2.66 16.73
C MET A 193 -12.22 -3.19 17.82
N ASP A 194 -12.57 -4.47 17.80
CA ASP A 194 -13.42 -5.10 18.82
C ASP A 194 -12.81 -5.01 20.23
N THR A 195 -11.48 -4.98 20.33
CA THR A 195 -10.81 -4.77 21.64
C THR A 195 -10.90 -3.34 22.16
N LYS A 196 -11.26 -2.37 21.29
CA LYS A 196 -11.33 -0.94 21.62
C LYS A 196 -12.75 -0.41 21.81
N LEU A 197 -13.73 -1.14 21.32
CA LEU A 197 -15.13 -0.81 21.53
C LEU A 197 -15.61 -1.37 22.88
N PRO A 198 -16.32 -0.57 23.70
CA PRO A 198 -16.85 -1.01 24.99
C PRO A 198 -17.99 -2.02 24.83
#